data_42717ab793d9aba97c49aab99a744f74
#
_entry.id   42717ab793d9aba97c49aab99a744f74
#
_cell.length_a   1.000
_cell.length_b   1.000
_cell.length_c   1.000
_cell.angle_alpha   90.00
_cell.angle_beta   90.00
_cell.angle_gamma   90.00
#
_symmetry.space_group_name_H-M   'P 1'
#
loop_
_entity.id
_entity.type
_entity.pdbx_description
1 polymer ?
#
loop_
_entity_poly.entity_id
_entity_poly.type
_entity_poly.pdbx_seq_one_letter_code
_entity_poly.pdbx_strand_id
1 'polypeptide(L)'
;HRSTAAEVFHTPLDQVTPDQRRMAKVINFGLIYGMSAFGLAQQMGLDRQVAAAYVDEYFHKFPGVKRYMEKTRAQAAEDGYVETAFGRRLWVPDITAPRPMVRAAAERAAINAPMQGTAADIIKRAMIAVDAWLRTEKLQAKLLLQVHDELIVEAPAEEIELVKQKLPELMAGAAKLSVPLIADVGVGA
;
A
#
# COMPACT_ATOMS: atom_id res chain seq x y z
N HIS A 1 -12.56 0.66 4.50
CA HIS A 1 -12.97 -0.72 4.80
C HIS A 1 -14.32 -0.85 5.50
N ARG A 2 -14.69 0.09 6.41
CA ARG A 2 -16.00 0.06 7.05
C ARG A 2 -17.12 0.36 6.04
N SER A 3 -16.93 1.35 5.17
CA SER A 3 -17.85 1.66 4.06
C SER A 3 -18.00 0.46 3.11
N THR A 4 -16.89 -0.14 2.69
CA THR A 4 -16.91 -1.35 1.85
C THR A 4 -17.65 -2.50 2.55
N ALA A 5 -17.41 -2.70 3.84
CA ALA A 5 -18.14 -3.72 4.61
C ALA A 5 -19.64 -3.47 4.65
N ALA A 6 -20.05 -2.23 4.91
CA ALA A 6 -21.45 -1.86 4.93
C ALA A 6 -22.17 -2.22 3.62
N GLU A 7 -21.52 -1.98 2.50
CA GLU A 7 -22.04 -2.27 1.16
C GLU A 7 -22.05 -3.77 0.86
N VAL A 8 -20.92 -4.46 1.07
CA VAL A 8 -20.79 -5.90 0.79
C VAL A 8 -21.77 -6.74 1.60
N PHE A 9 -21.92 -6.40 2.89
CA PHE A 9 -22.74 -7.17 3.82
C PHE A 9 -24.14 -6.57 4.02
N HIS A 10 -24.50 -5.54 3.25
CA HIS A 10 -25.78 -4.84 3.36
C HIS A 10 -26.11 -4.45 4.81
N THR A 11 -25.09 -4.01 5.54
CA THR A 11 -25.15 -3.68 6.96
C THR A 11 -25.04 -2.16 7.14
N PRO A 12 -25.83 -1.50 7.98
CA PRO A 12 -25.63 -0.09 8.31
C PRO A 12 -24.20 0.18 8.78
N LEU A 13 -23.66 1.35 8.41
CA LEU A 13 -22.24 1.69 8.64
C LEU A 13 -21.85 1.61 10.13
N ASP A 14 -22.74 1.97 11.01
CA ASP A 14 -22.59 1.95 12.47
C ASP A 14 -22.66 0.53 13.07
N GLN A 15 -23.28 -0.41 12.35
CA GLN A 15 -23.46 -1.81 12.76
C GLN A 15 -22.41 -2.77 12.14
N VAL A 16 -21.48 -2.24 11.34
CA VAL A 16 -20.41 -3.06 10.75
C VAL A 16 -19.53 -3.66 11.85
N THR A 17 -19.50 -5.00 11.90
CA THR A 17 -18.70 -5.75 12.86
C THR A 17 -17.19 -5.71 12.52
N PRO A 18 -16.30 -5.97 13.51
CA PRO A 18 -14.86 -6.10 13.25
C PRO A 18 -14.53 -7.15 12.19
N ASP A 19 -15.28 -8.26 12.17
CA ASP A 19 -15.07 -9.34 11.19
C ASP A 19 -15.45 -8.92 9.78
N GLN A 20 -16.61 -8.28 9.61
CA GLN A 20 -17.02 -7.72 8.33
C GLN A 20 -16.00 -6.68 7.83
N ARG A 21 -15.50 -5.82 8.72
CA ARG A 21 -14.45 -4.84 8.37
C ARG A 21 -13.15 -5.53 7.96
N ARG A 22 -12.76 -6.62 8.63
CA ARG A 22 -11.58 -7.44 8.28
C ARG A 22 -11.75 -8.07 6.90
N MET A 23 -12.90 -8.66 6.62
CA MET A 23 -13.22 -9.23 5.32
C MET A 23 -13.20 -8.16 4.21
N ALA A 24 -13.79 -7.00 4.43
CA ALA A 24 -13.75 -5.88 3.49
C ALA A 24 -12.31 -5.39 3.24
N LYS A 25 -11.43 -5.45 4.24
CA LYS A 25 -10.00 -5.17 4.06
C LYS A 25 -9.37 -6.16 3.07
N VAL A 26 -9.65 -7.45 3.21
CA VAL A 26 -9.17 -8.50 2.29
C VAL A 26 -9.67 -8.25 0.86
N ILE A 27 -10.94 -7.90 0.70
CA ILE A 27 -11.54 -7.59 -0.60
C ILE A 27 -10.84 -6.39 -1.25
N ASN A 28 -10.76 -5.27 -0.53
CA ASN A 28 -10.15 -4.04 -1.04
C ASN A 28 -8.70 -4.28 -1.49
N PHE A 29 -7.89 -4.89 -0.65
CA PHE A 29 -6.50 -5.19 -0.99
C PHE A 29 -6.40 -6.24 -2.10
N GLY A 30 -7.23 -7.29 -2.04
CA GLY A 30 -7.25 -8.32 -3.06
C GLY A 30 -7.53 -7.74 -4.45
N LEU A 31 -8.57 -6.93 -4.60
CA LEU A 31 -8.93 -6.33 -5.88
C LEU A 31 -7.89 -5.33 -6.36
N ILE A 32 -7.37 -4.44 -5.48
CA ILE A 32 -6.30 -3.50 -5.84
C ILE A 32 -5.05 -4.25 -6.30
N TYR A 33 -4.76 -5.40 -5.71
CA TYR A 33 -3.61 -6.23 -6.07
C TYR A 33 -3.90 -7.23 -7.21
N GLY A 34 -5.03 -7.05 -7.92
CA GLY A 34 -5.34 -7.81 -9.12
C GLY A 34 -5.94 -9.19 -8.87
N MET A 35 -6.58 -9.42 -7.71
CA MET A 35 -7.34 -10.63 -7.45
C MET A 35 -8.50 -10.75 -8.46
N SER A 36 -8.66 -11.94 -9.02
CA SER A 36 -9.79 -12.23 -9.91
C SER A 36 -11.08 -12.51 -9.11
N ALA A 37 -12.23 -12.43 -9.79
CA ALA A 37 -13.51 -12.84 -9.21
C ALA A 37 -13.49 -14.29 -8.70
N PHE A 38 -12.75 -15.18 -9.37
CA PHE A 38 -12.55 -16.55 -8.91
C PHE A 38 -11.77 -16.62 -7.59
N GLY A 39 -10.68 -15.87 -7.49
CA GLY A 39 -9.90 -15.78 -6.23
C GLY A 39 -10.72 -15.19 -5.08
N LEU A 40 -11.53 -14.17 -5.37
CA LEU A 40 -12.45 -13.58 -4.40
C LEU A 40 -13.51 -14.61 -3.94
N ALA A 41 -14.13 -15.34 -4.86
CA ALA A 41 -15.10 -16.39 -4.55
C ALA A 41 -14.51 -17.45 -3.60
N GLN A 42 -13.32 -17.95 -3.93
CA GLN A 42 -12.63 -18.94 -3.09
C GLN A 42 -12.31 -18.41 -1.70
N GLN A 43 -11.77 -17.19 -1.61
CA GLN A 43 -11.31 -16.63 -0.35
C GLN A 43 -12.46 -16.27 0.60
N MET A 44 -13.61 -15.91 0.03
CA MET A 44 -14.78 -15.47 0.79
C MET A 44 -15.83 -16.56 0.96
N GLY A 45 -15.66 -17.75 0.32
CA GLY A 45 -16.67 -18.79 0.31
C GLY A 45 -17.94 -18.38 -0.42
N LEU A 46 -17.83 -17.49 -1.43
CA LEU A 46 -18.96 -16.98 -2.19
C LEU A 46 -19.18 -17.77 -3.49
N ASP A 47 -20.42 -17.71 -3.99
CA ASP A 47 -20.70 -18.13 -5.36
C ASP A 47 -19.93 -17.27 -6.36
N ARG A 48 -19.52 -17.90 -7.51
CA ARG A 48 -18.72 -17.21 -8.54
C ARG A 48 -19.45 -16.03 -9.18
N GLN A 49 -20.78 -16.14 -9.35
CA GLN A 49 -21.58 -15.07 -9.95
C GLN A 49 -21.70 -13.89 -8.98
N VAL A 50 -21.88 -14.18 -7.70
CA VAL A 50 -21.90 -13.16 -6.63
C VAL A 50 -20.58 -12.42 -6.55
N ALA A 51 -19.47 -13.17 -6.57
CA ALA A 51 -18.13 -12.56 -6.55
C ALA A 51 -17.85 -11.73 -7.82
N ALA A 52 -18.31 -12.18 -9.01
CA ALA A 52 -18.15 -11.42 -10.24
C ALA A 52 -18.95 -10.11 -10.20
N ALA A 53 -20.23 -10.18 -9.81
CA ALA A 53 -21.08 -8.99 -9.67
C ALA A 53 -20.47 -7.98 -8.68
N TYR A 54 -19.91 -8.48 -7.59
CA TYR A 54 -19.23 -7.61 -6.61
C TYR A 54 -17.97 -6.93 -7.18
N VAL A 55 -17.16 -7.65 -7.94
CA VAL A 55 -15.97 -7.07 -8.62
C VAL A 55 -16.38 -5.99 -9.60
N ASP A 56 -17.45 -6.22 -10.37
CA ASP A 56 -17.97 -5.23 -11.32
C ASP A 56 -18.49 -3.99 -10.61
N GLU A 57 -19.24 -4.14 -9.52
CA GLU A 57 -19.73 -3.05 -8.67
C GLU A 57 -18.56 -2.24 -8.08
N TYR A 58 -17.54 -2.92 -7.57
CA TYR A 58 -16.34 -2.29 -7.03
C TYR A 58 -15.65 -1.39 -8.07
N PHE A 59 -15.44 -1.90 -9.29
CA PHE A 59 -14.78 -1.12 -10.34
C PHE A 59 -15.68 -0.06 -10.95
N HIS A 60 -17.00 -0.23 -10.89
CA HIS A 60 -17.95 0.84 -11.23
C HIS A 60 -17.83 1.99 -10.24
N LYS A 61 -17.76 1.69 -8.95
CA LYS A 61 -17.61 2.69 -7.89
C LYS A 61 -16.22 3.35 -7.86
N PHE A 62 -15.18 2.58 -8.17
CA PHE A 62 -13.79 3.05 -8.18
C PHE A 62 -13.15 2.98 -9.58
N PRO A 63 -13.67 3.73 -10.56
CA PRO A 63 -13.19 3.64 -11.94
C PRO A 63 -11.73 4.07 -12.11
N GLY A 64 -11.21 4.88 -11.18
CA GLY A 64 -9.79 5.26 -11.16
C GLY A 64 -8.86 4.09 -10.90
N VAL A 65 -9.27 3.14 -10.05
CA VAL A 65 -8.50 1.92 -9.78
C VAL A 65 -8.42 1.06 -11.04
N LYS A 66 -9.55 0.84 -11.72
CA LYS A 66 -9.61 0.09 -12.97
C LYS A 66 -8.69 0.71 -14.03
N ARG A 67 -8.81 2.04 -14.25
CA ARG A 67 -7.96 2.76 -15.21
C ARG A 67 -6.46 2.65 -14.88
N TYR A 68 -6.10 2.74 -13.60
CA TYR A 68 -4.73 2.55 -13.15
C TYR A 68 -4.20 1.17 -13.53
N MET A 69 -4.97 0.12 -13.22
CA MET A 69 -4.57 -1.26 -13.51
C MET A 69 -4.41 -1.51 -15.01
N GLU A 70 -5.36 -1.06 -15.82
CA GLU A 70 -5.34 -1.20 -17.28
C GLU A 70 -4.15 -0.44 -17.89
N LYS A 71 -3.95 0.82 -17.49
CA LYS A 71 -2.82 1.64 -17.93
C LYS A 71 -1.48 1.01 -17.56
N THR A 72 -1.35 0.53 -16.33
CA THR A 72 -0.09 -0.04 -15.84
C THR A 72 0.25 -1.34 -16.59
N ARG A 73 -0.74 -2.20 -16.87
CA ARG A 73 -0.51 -3.40 -17.69
C ARG A 73 -0.10 -3.06 -19.12
N ALA A 74 -0.78 -2.11 -19.74
CA ALA A 74 -0.45 -1.68 -21.10
C ALA A 74 0.97 -1.11 -21.17
N GLN A 75 1.31 -0.22 -20.26
CA GLN A 75 2.65 0.37 -20.19
C GLN A 75 3.72 -0.69 -19.92
N ALA A 76 3.47 -1.63 -18.99
CA ALA A 76 4.40 -2.71 -18.72
C ALA A 76 4.62 -3.63 -19.94
N ALA A 77 3.57 -3.88 -20.73
CA ALA A 77 3.67 -4.67 -21.95
C ALA A 77 4.47 -3.96 -23.05
N GLU A 78 4.39 -2.63 -23.13
CA GLU A 78 5.12 -1.81 -24.10
C GLU A 78 6.59 -1.63 -23.69
N ASP A 79 6.83 -1.22 -22.44
CA ASP A 79 8.15 -0.81 -21.97
C ASP A 79 8.98 -1.98 -21.39
N GLY A 80 8.33 -3.08 -21.00
CA GLY A 80 8.96 -4.21 -20.30
C GLY A 80 9.24 -3.95 -18.81
N TYR A 81 8.83 -2.79 -18.28
CA TYR A 81 9.00 -2.42 -16.86
C TYR A 81 7.87 -1.50 -16.39
N VAL A 82 7.81 -1.31 -15.08
CA VAL A 82 7.00 -0.27 -14.41
C VAL A 82 7.91 0.55 -13.49
N GLU A 83 7.44 1.75 -13.11
CA GLU A 83 8.23 2.68 -12.28
C GLU A 83 7.49 3.08 -11.00
N THR A 84 8.26 3.31 -9.95
CA THR A 84 7.76 4.01 -8.75
C THR A 84 7.51 5.50 -9.05
N ALA A 85 6.87 6.21 -8.13
CA ALA A 85 6.71 7.66 -8.22
C ALA A 85 8.05 8.42 -8.27
N PHE A 86 9.15 7.77 -7.94
CA PHE A 86 10.51 8.32 -7.96
C PHE A 86 11.38 7.79 -9.12
N GLY A 87 10.78 7.08 -10.08
CA GLY A 87 11.46 6.61 -11.29
C GLY A 87 12.29 5.34 -11.12
N ARG A 88 12.19 4.66 -9.97
CA ARG A 88 12.85 3.35 -9.81
C ARG A 88 12.07 2.28 -10.56
N ARG A 89 12.77 1.53 -11.42
CA ARG A 89 12.18 0.54 -12.33
C ARG A 89 12.12 -0.85 -11.73
N LEU A 90 11.01 -1.56 -12.02
CA LEU A 90 10.87 -3.00 -11.90
C LEU A 90 10.67 -3.58 -13.29
N TRP A 91 11.59 -4.44 -13.72
CA TRP A 91 11.48 -5.18 -14.99
C TRP A 91 10.50 -6.33 -14.84
N VAL A 92 9.62 -6.49 -15.83
CA VAL A 92 8.58 -7.52 -15.87
C VAL A 92 8.65 -8.33 -17.18
N PRO A 93 9.71 -9.12 -17.37
CA PRO A 93 9.99 -9.82 -18.64
C PRO A 93 8.85 -10.78 -19.05
N ASP A 94 8.11 -11.31 -18.08
CA ASP A 94 7.02 -12.25 -18.32
C ASP A 94 5.67 -11.60 -18.62
N ILE A 95 5.61 -10.27 -18.78
CA ILE A 95 4.36 -9.53 -19.01
C ILE A 95 3.65 -9.94 -20.31
N THR A 96 4.42 -10.38 -21.31
CA THR A 96 3.94 -10.88 -22.61
C THR A 96 4.06 -12.39 -22.74
N ALA A 97 4.30 -13.13 -21.64
CA ALA A 97 4.48 -14.57 -21.68
C ALA A 97 3.28 -15.27 -22.33
N PRO A 98 3.51 -16.29 -23.19
CA PRO A 98 2.43 -17.02 -23.87
C PRO A 98 1.60 -17.86 -22.89
N ARG A 99 2.18 -18.27 -21.75
CA ARG A 99 1.48 -19.03 -20.71
C ARG A 99 0.60 -18.11 -19.88
N PRO A 100 -0.75 -18.30 -19.87
CA PRO A 100 -1.66 -17.39 -19.17
C PRO A 100 -1.38 -17.22 -17.68
N MET A 101 -0.97 -18.29 -16.98
CA MET A 101 -0.66 -18.22 -15.54
C MET A 101 0.58 -17.36 -15.25
N VAL A 102 1.62 -17.51 -16.09
CA VAL A 102 2.88 -16.73 -15.96
C VAL A 102 2.58 -15.26 -16.24
N ARG A 103 1.89 -14.97 -17.34
CA ARG A 103 1.48 -13.60 -17.68
C ARG A 103 0.63 -12.97 -16.59
N ALA A 104 -0.39 -13.65 -16.06
CA ALA A 104 -1.24 -13.15 -15.00
C ALA A 104 -0.46 -12.84 -13.70
N ALA A 105 0.58 -13.62 -13.40
CA ALA A 105 1.48 -13.33 -12.27
C ALA A 105 2.31 -12.06 -12.53
N ALA A 106 2.85 -11.89 -13.72
CA ALA A 106 3.59 -10.70 -14.14
C ALA A 106 2.71 -9.45 -14.15
N GLU A 107 1.46 -9.54 -14.63
CA GLU A 107 0.48 -8.46 -14.59
C GLU A 107 0.18 -8.00 -13.15
N ARG A 108 0.01 -8.93 -12.22
CA ARG A 108 -0.17 -8.59 -10.79
C ARG A 108 1.07 -7.94 -10.21
N ALA A 109 2.25 -8.44 -10.52
CA ALA A 109 3.52 -7.83 -10.10
C ALA A 109 3.65 -6.40 -10.64
N ALA A 110 3.34 -6.19 -11.92
CA ALA A 110 3.35 -4.88 -12.56
C ALA A 110 2.41 -3.88 -11.89
N ILE A 111 1.18 -4.29 -11.55
CA ILE A 111 0.20 -3.42 -10.87
C ILE A 111 0.68 -3.03 -9.47
N ASN A 112 1.28 -3.97 -8.74
CA ASN A 112 1.67 -3.76 -7.35
C ASN A 112 2.97 -2.97 -7.19
N ALA A 113 3.92 -3.16 -8.10
CA ALA A 113 5.26 -2.63 -7.97
C ALA A 113 5.34 -1.10 -7.87
N PRO A 114 4.57 -0.30 -8.63
CA PRO A 114 4.61 1.15 -8.48
C PRO A 114 4.18 1.61 -7.08
N MET A 115 3.17 0.98 -6.49
CA MET A 115 2.65 1.34 -5.16
C MET A 115 3.59 0.87 -4.06
N GLN A 116 3.93 -0.43 -4.02
CA GLN A 116 4.81 -1.00 -3.01
C GLN A 116 6.23 -0.44 -3.11
N GLY A 117 6.72 -0.27 -4.33
CA GLY A 117 8.03 0.33 -4.57
C GLY A 117 8.09 1.80 -4.15
N THR A 118 7.04 2.57 -4.41
CA THR A 118 6.95 3.96 -3.93
C THR A 118 6.94 4.03 -2.41
N ALA A 119 6.19 3.14 -1.74
CA ALA A 119 6.22 3.05 -0.27
C ALA A 119 7.62 2.75 0.26
N ALA A 120 8.34 1.81 -0.38
CA ALA A 120 9.73 1.51 -0.02
C ALA A 120 10.69 2.69 -0.28
N ASP A 121 10.47 3.47 -1.31
CA ASP A 121 11.26 4.66 -1.59
C ASP A 121 10.99 5.77 -0.57
N ILE A 122 9.73 5.94 -0.14
CA ILE A 122 9.33 6.91 0.88
C ILE A 122 10.01 6.60 2.21
N ILE A 123 9.93 5.35 2.69
CA ILE A 123 10.54 4.99 3.97
C ILE A 123 12.07 5.16 3.96
N LYS A 124 12.73 4.84 2.85
CA LYS A 124 14.17 5.08 2.70
C LYS A 124 14.52 6.57 2.75
N ARG A 125 13.73 7.42 2.09
CA ARG A 125 13.91 8.87 2.14
C ARG A 125 13.66 9.41 3.55
N ALA A 126 12.66 8.89 4.25
CA ALA A 126 12.41 9.20 5.66
C ALA A 126 13.60 8.82 6.54
N MET A 127 14.15 7.62 6.39
CA MET A 127 15.34 7.17 7.12
C MET A 127 16.53 8.13 6.94
N ILE A 128 16.79 8.53 5.69
CA ILE A 128 17.88 9.46 5.37
C ILE A 128 17.65 10.82 6.05
N ALA A 129 16.42 11.33 6.01
CA ALA A 129 16.06 12.60 6.62
C ALA A 129 16.18 12.55 8.16
N VAL A 130 15.72 11.46 8.78
CA VAL A 130 15.81 11.23 10.22
C VAL A 130 17.29 11.13 10.67
N ASP A 131 18.10 10.30 10.00
CA ASP A 131 19.51 10.15 10.32
C ASP A 131 20.26 11.48 10.18
N ALA A 132 20.02 12.22 9.10
CA ALA A 132 20.63 13.52 8.88
C ALA A 132 20.25 14.52 9.97
N TRP A 133 18.98 14.55 10.38
CA TRP A 133 18.51 15.41 11.46
C TRP A 133 19.15 15.05 12.80
N LEU A 134 19.17 13.77 13.19
CA LEU A 134 19.80 13.31 14.45
C LEU A 134 21.26 13.73 14.53
N ARG A 135 21.99 13.61 13.42
CA ARG A 135 23.41 14.03 13.36
C ARG A 135 23.58 15.54 13.41
N THR A 136 22.74 16.30 12.71
CA THR A 136 22.83 17.78 12.65
C THR A 136 22.56 18.39 14.02
N GLU A 137 21.55 17.89 14.72
CA GLU A 137 21.21 18.34 16.09
C GLU A 137 22.12 17.73 17.16
N LYS A 138 23.04 16.83 16.77
CA LYS A 138 23.95 16.10 17.67
C LYS A 138 23.24 15.38 18.81
N LEU A 139 22.08 14.78 18.48
CA LEU A 139 21.30 14.03 19.45
C LEU A 139 21.97 12.69 19.78
N GLN A 140 21.72 12.19 20.99
CA GLN A 140 22.12 10.83 21.37
C GLN A 140 21.16 9.77 20.86
N ALA A 141 19.95 10.17 20.47
CA ALA A 141 18.97 9.30 19.83
C ALA A 141 19.54 8.64 18.57
N LYS A 142 19.15 7.39 18.34
CA LYS A 142 19.66 6.54 17.24
C LYS A 142 18.53 5.89 16.49
N LEU A 143 18.57 5.99 15.16
CA LEU A 143 17.74 5.16 14.31
C LEU A 143 18.25 3.72 14.35
N LEU A 144 17.49 2.79 14.93
CA LEU A 144 17.91 1.41 15.14
C LEU A 144 17.59 0.52 13.96
N LEU A 145 16.31 0.55 13.51
CA LEU A 145 15.86 -0.32 12.43
C LEU A 145 14.56 0.20 11.79
N GLN A 146 14.26 -0.37 10.66
CA GLN A 146 13.01 -0.16 9.93
C GLN A 146 12.26 -1.50 9.85
N VAL A 147 10.97 -1.48 10.19
CA VAL A 147 10.08 -2.64 10.11
C VAL A 147 8.87 -2.25 9.28
N HIS A 148 8.76 -2.81 8.06
CA HIS A 148 7.72 -2.45 7.09
C HIS A 148 7.70 -0.94 6.78
N ASP A 149 6.76 -0.20 7.36
CA ASP A 149 6.53 1.24 7.22
C ASP A 149 6.82 2.02 8.52
N GLU A 150 7.41 1.36 9.50
CA GLU A 150 7.75 1.93 10.80
C GLU A 150 9.26 2.16 10.93
N LEU A 151 9.64 3.21 11.65
CA LEU A 151 11.01 3.48 12.09
C LEU A 151 11.09 3.36 13.60
N ILE A 152 12.07 2.59 14.08
CA ILE A 152 12.34 2.43 15.51
C ILE A 152 13.57 3.26 15.85
N VAL A 153 13.37 4.18 16.80
CA VAL A 153 14.39 5.09 17.30
C VAL A 153 14.55 4.86 18.80
N GLU A 154 15.77 4.64 19.24
CA GLU A 154 16.16 4.67 20.65
C GLU A 154 16.51 6.12 21.01
N ALA A 155 15.96 6.65 22.09
CA ALA A 155 16.23 8.00 22.55
C ALA A 155 16.38 8.05 24.08
N PRO A 156 17.34 8.80 24.63
CA PRO A 156 17.39 9.09 26.05
C PRO A 156 16.15 9.88 26.48
N ALA A 157 15.80 9.79 27.76
CA ALA A 157 14.54 10.33 28.29
C ALA A 157 14.36 11.85 28.00
N GLU A 158 15.44 12.60 28.07
CA GLU A 158 15.47 14.05 27.79
C GLU A 158 15.22 14.43 26.34
N GLU A 159 15.42 13.51 25.39
CA GLU A 159 15.22 13.76 23.96
C GLU A 159 13.86 13.23 23.44
N ILE A 160 13.11 12.45 24.24
CA ILE A 160 11.87 11.78 23.80
C ILE A 160 10.87 12.78 23.23
N GLU A 161 10.58 13.88 23.92
CA GLU A 161 9.57 14.85 23.47
C GLU A 161 9.98 15.53 22.17
N LEU A 162 11.26 15.82 21.99
CA LEU A 162 11.80 16.38 20.76
C LEU A 162 11.66 15.38 19.60
N VAL A 163 12.02 14.11 19.84
CA VAL A 163 11.93 13.05 18.84
C VAL A 163 10.45 12.80 18.47
N LYS A 164 9.55 12.73 19.44
CA LYS A 164 8.09 12.57 19.21
C LYS A 164 7.53 13.67 18.31
N GLN A 165 7.96 14.88 18.49
CA GLN A 165 7.49 16.00 17.69
C GLN A 165 8.07 15.95 16.28
N LYS A 166 9.36 15.69 16.13
CA LYS A 166 10.09 15.86 14.88
C LYS A 166 10.01 14.64 13.94
N LEU A 167 9.97 13.45 14.49
CA LEU A 167 9.95 12.19 13.71
C LEU A 167 8.78 12.12 12.73
N PRO A 168 7.52 12.37 13.16
CA PRO A 168 6.38 12.36 12.23
C PRO A 168 6.48 13.41 11.12
N GLU A 169 7.00 14.59 11.41
CA GLU A 169 7.21 15.65 10.42
C GLU A 169 8.19 15.20 9.32
N LEU A 170 9.33 14.62 9.72
CA LEU A 170 10.36 14.15 8.79
C LEU A 170 9.83 12.99 7.94
N MET A 171 9.09 12.07 8.54
CA MET A 171 8.49 10.95 7.82
C MET A 171 7.41 11.44 6.85
N ALA A 172 6.51 12.29 7.27
CA ALA A 172 5.47 12.88 6.42
C ALA A 172 6.06 13.77 5.31
N GLY A 173 7.18 14.45 5.59
CA GLY A 173 7.90 15.28 4.63
C GLY A 173 8.73 14.52 3.60
N ALA A 174 8.87 13.19 3.73
CA ALA A 174 9.72 12.39 2.86
C ALA A 174 9.24 12.34 1.40
N ALA A 175 7.96 12.59 1.15
CA ALA A 175 7.36 12.67 -0.18
C ALA A 175 6.23 13.70 -0.24
N LYS A 176 6.13 14.37 -1.40
CA LYS A 176 4.98 15.21 -1.73
C LYS A 176 4.03 14.41 -2.61
N LEU A 177 2.92 13.99 -2.05
CA LEU A 177 1.89 13.21 -2.74
C LEU A 177 0.62 14.06 -2.95
N SER A 178 -0.28 13.59 -3.82
CA SER A 178 -1.62 14.19 -3.98
C SER A 178 -2.58 13.89 -2.82
N VAL A 179 -2.18 13.00 -1.93
CA VAL A 179 -2.86 12.66 -0.67
C VAL A 179 -1.92 12.94 0.50
N PRO A 180 -2.43 13.28 1.69
CA PRO A 180 -1.59 13.51 2.85
C PRO A 180 -0.85 12.22 3.24
N LEU A 181 0.45 12.35 3.52
CA LEU A 181 1.25 11.33 4.17
C LEU A 181 1.25 11.64 5.67
N ILE A 182 0.72 10.73 6.46
CA ILE A 182 0.57 10.89 7.90
C ILE A 182 1.42 9.82 8.58
N ALA A 183 2.19 10.23 9.58
CA ALA A 183 2.94 9.33 10.45
C ALA A 183 2.51 9.55 11.90
N ASP A 184 2.22 8.47 12.59
CA ASP A 184 1.94 8.47 14.02
C ASP A 184 3.19 8.05 14.80
N VAL A 185 3.31 8.52 16.04
CA VAL A 185 4.41 8.14 16.92
C VAL A 185 3.89 7.56 18.23
N GLY A 186 4.48 6.45 18.65
CA GLY A 186 4.27 5.84 19.96
C GLY A 186 5.59 5.77 20.74
N VAL A 187 5.51 5.80 22.06
CA VAL A 187 6.65 5.59 22.95
C VAL A 187 6.42 4.30 23.71
N GLY A 188 7.38 3.39 23.62
CA GLY A 188 7.47 2.16 24.41
C GLY A 188 8.48 2.31 25.55
N ALA A 189 8.39 1.42 26.52
CA ALA A 189 9.36 1.35 27.63
C ALA A 189 10.56 0.48 27.21
#